data_4657f66d0797008d8b55d3bb28c99fec
#
_entry.id   4657f66d0797008d8b55d3bb28c99fec
#
_cell.length_a   1.000
_cell.length_b   1.000
_cell.length_c   1.000
_cell.angle_alpha   90.00
_cell.angle_beta   90.00
_cell.angle_gamma   90.00
#
_symmetry.space_group_name_H-M   'P 1'
#
loop_
_entity.id
_entity.type
_entity.pdbx_description
1 polymer ?
#
loop_
_entity_poly.entity_id
_entity_poly.type
_entity_poly.pdbx_seq_one_letter_code
_entity_poly.pdbx_strand_id
1 'polypeptide(L)'
;MRLLKSIDIKKAASWAGSLLMVVSLGFILRRILQTHGDVDFTVFSNPVILAALLSVALLEGTGIVFASLNYRALVKNISGIRVKSPLAVTTYTVSNLYKYIPGGVMYVLGRNKMAIDTDNLSHGKVAFATFIEGALFAIAAGVIAVAFSFEHSASYIRDEVGIPIGFIIIVTTAALTAGFLVYRFRNRIAAFFRNLRNDTRDIRWTVLIKRFACAFVLIFLWAFSFLATLMLLGQNVTFGMGITVMGLYMLSWVAGFLTPGAPSGLGVREVVMLMFMANTLNEGILISAMFMHRMLTVVGDVSAYGMALAYAQVRKRIRNTE
;
A
#
# COMPACT_ATOMS: atom_id res chain seq x y z
N MET A 1 1.55 23.75 36.98
CA MET A 1 1.37 24.00 35.53
C MET A 1 2.60 23.54 34.72
N ARG A 2 3.15 22.33 35.04
CA ARG A 2 4.37 21.74 34.39
C ARG A 2 4.20 20.25 34.02
N LEU A 3 3.00 19.68 34.02
CA LEU A 3 2.74 18.25 33.72
C LEU A 3 2.18 17.97 32.31
N LEU A 4 2.02 19.00 31.46
CA LEU A 4 1.62 18.85 30.06
C LEU A 4 2.80 18.94 29.06
N LYS A 5 4.03 18.77 29.56
CA LYS A 5 5.24 18.80 28.72
C LYS A 5 5.54 17.42 28.16
N SER A 6 5.40 17.29 26.87
CA SER A 6 5.82 16.19 25.98
C SER A 6 4.98 14.92 26.02
N ILE A 7 3.72 15.00 25.66
CA ILE A 7 3.13 13.87 24.93
C ILE A 7 3.95 13.80 23.65
N ASP A 8 4.80 12.80 23.55
CA ASP A 8 5.61 12.56 22.35
C ASP A 8 4.63 12.38 21.20
N ILE A 9 4.57 13.36 20.28
CA ILE A 9 3.59 13.39 19.17
C ILE A 9 3.65 12.08 18.38
N LYS A 10 4.84 11.44 18.32
CA LYS A 10 5.01 10.12 17.71
C LYS A 10 4.24 9.03 18.47
N LYS A 11 4.25 9.09 19.82
CA LYS A 11 3.47 8.17 20.65
C LYS A 11 1.98 8.44 20.48
N ALA A 12 1.54 9.70 20.51
CA ALA A 12 0.13 10.06 20.32
C ALA A 12 -0.40 9.63 18.95
N ALA A 13 0.33 9.85 17.86
CA ALA A 13 -0.03 9.38 16.53
C ALA A 13 -0.06 7.85 16.41
N SER A 14 0.89 7.16 17.07
CA SER A 14 0.92 5.70 17.13
C SER A 14 -0.28 5.15 17.92
N TRP A 15 -0.62 5.77 19.07
CA TRP A 15 -1.79 5.38 19.87
C TRP A 15 -3.11 5.62 19.14
N ALA A 16 -3.26 6.77 18.46
CA ALA A 16 -4.44 7.07 17.64
C ALA A 16 -4.63 6.05 16.51
N GLY A 17 -3.54 5.69 15.82
CA GLY A 17 -3.57 4.67 14.78
C GLY A 17 -3.89 3.27 15.32
N SER A 18 -3.34 2.90 16.48
CA SER A 18 -3.64 1.62 17.13
C SER A 18 -5.10 1.57 17.59
N LEU A 19 -5.63 2.67 18.13
CA LEU A 19 -7.05 2.77 18.52
C LEU A 19 -7.96 2.63 17.29
N LEU A 20 -7.65 3.35 16.22
CA LEU A 20 -8.39 3.27 14.95
C LEU A 20 -8.37 1.84 14.40
N MET A 21 -7.23 1.16 14.47
CA MET A 21 -7.10 -0.24 14.08
C MET A 21 -8.00 -1.15 14.93
N VAL A 22 -7.99 -1.01 16.26
CA VAL A 22 -8.81 -1.84 17.17
C VAL A 22 -10.29 -1.61 16.91
N VAL A 23 -10.73 -0.34 16.76
CA VAL A 23 -12.12 0.00 16.45
C VAL A 23 -12.54 -0.58 15.09
N SER A 24 -11.69 -0.47 14.08
CA SER A 24 -11.95 -1.01 12.75
C SER A 24 -12.00 -2.53 12.74
N LEU A 25 -11.09 -3.20 13.46
CA LEU A 25 -11.13 -4.67 13.63
C LEU A 25 -12.39 -5.12 14.36
N GLY A 26 -12.81 -4.39 15.40
CA GLY A 26 -14.06 -4.65 16.10
C GLY A 26 -15.28 -4.50 15.19
N PHE A 27 -15.31 -3.47 14.35
CA PHE A 27 -16.34 -3.27 13.35
C PHE A 27 -16.38 -4.41 12.32
N ILE A 28 -15.22 -4.81 11.78
CA ILE A 28 -15.11 -5.91 10.81
C ILE A 28 -15.54 -7.22 11.44
N LEU A 29 -15.06 -7.52 12.66
CA LEU A 29 -15.43 -8.75 13.38
C LEU A 29 -16.95 -8.82 13.61
N ARG A 30 -17.56 -7.71 14.08
CA ARG A 30 -19.01 -7.60 14.22
C ARG A 30 -19.72 -7.89 12.89
N ARG A 31 -19.22 -7.32 11.79
CA ARG A 31 -19.81 -7.48 10.46
C ARG A 31 -19.67 -8.92 9.96
N ILE A 32 -18.49 -9.55 10.11
CA ILE A 32 -18.28 -10.97 9.80
C ILE A 32 -19.24 -11.86 10.59
N LEU A 33 -19.45 -11.59 11.88
CA LEU A 33 -20.39 -12.35 12.71
C LEU A 33 -21.84 -12.17 12.28
N GLN A 34 -22.19 -11.04 11.67
CA GLN A 34 -23.51 -10.78 11.11
C GLN A 34 -23.75 -11.44 9.75
N THR A 35 -22.71 -11.59 8.93
CA THR A 35 -22.78 -12.07 7.54
C THR A 35 -22.16 -13.46 7.34
N HIS A 36 -21.81 -14.17 8.41
CA HIS A 36 -21.13 -15.49 8.34
C HIS A 36 -21.94 -16.56 7.58
N GLY A 37 -23.25 -16.42 7.44
CA GLY A 37 -24.10 -17.31 6.65
C GLY A 37 -24.01 -17.10 5.14
N ASP A 38 -23.46 -15.97 4.67
CA ASP A 38 -23.40 -15.61 3.26
C ASP A 38 -22.12 -16.12 2.56
N VAL A 39 -21.17 -16.67 3.34
CA VAL A 39 -19.88 -17.15 2.83
C VAL A 39 -19.94 -18.63 2.56
N ASP A 40 -19.86 -18.99 1.29
CA ASP A 40 -19.72 -20.40 0.90
C ASP A 40 -18.25 -20.86 1.00
N PHE A 41 -17.90 -21.50 2.09
CA PHE A 41 -16.56 -22.05 2.31
C PHE A 41 -16.24 -23.26 1.41
N THR A 42 -17.23 -23.85 0.71
CA THR A 42 -17.00 -24.95 -0.21
C THR A 42 -16.15 -24.52 -1.42
N VAL A 43 -16.11 -23.21 -1.72
CA VAL A 43 -15.25 -22.61 -2.73
C VAL A 43 -13.78 -23.02 -2.52
N PHE A 44 -13.31 -23.12 -1.27
CA PHE A 44 -11.94 -23.53 -0.94
C PHE A 44 -11.66 -25.02 -1.09
N SER A 45 -12.69 -25.83 -1.27
CA SER A 45 -12.55 -27.26 -1.59
C SER A 45 -12.27 -27.50 -3.07
N ASN A 46 -12.46 -26.49 -3.93
CA ASN A 46 -12.20 -26.59 -5.35
C ASN A 46 -10.71 -26.33 -5.66
N PRO A 47 -9.96 -27.35 -6.13
CA PRO A 47 -8.53 -27.20 -6.40
C PRO A 47 -8.21 -26.19 -7.49
N VAL A 48 -9.14 -25.94 -8.43
CA VAL A 48 -8.95 -24.94 -9.50
C VAL A 48 -9.01 -23.54 -8.93
N ILE A 49 -9.95 -23.26 -8.02
CA ILE A 49 -10.06 -21.96 -7.37
C ILE A 49 -8.85 -21.73 -6.46
N LEU A 50 -8.42 -22.74 -5.72
CA LEU A 50 -7.23 -22.64 -4.88
C LEU A 50 -5.98 -22.36 -5.72
N ALA A 51 -5.80 -23.03 -6.85
CA ALA A 51 -4.70 -22.77 -7.78
C ALA A 51 -4.75 -21.34 -8.38
N ALA A 52 -5.96 -20.85 -8.69
CA ALA A 52 -6.15 -19.48 -9.17
C ALA A 52 -5.82 -18.45 -8.09
N LEU A 53 -6.24 -18.64 -6.84
CA LEU A 53 -5.88 -17.77 -5.71
C LEU A 53 -4.36 -17.77 -5.46
N LEU A 54 -3.70 -18.92 -5.53
CA LEU A 54 -2.24 -18.99 -5.43
C LEU A 54 -1.56 -18.26 -6.59
N SER A 55 -2.13 -18.32 -7.80
CA SER A 55 -1.63 -17.55 -8.95
C SER A 55 -1.74 -16.04 -8.74
N VAL A 56 -2.83 -15.58 -8.10
CA VAL A 56 -2.97 -14.17 -7.68
C VAL A 56 -1.87 -13.80 -6.68
N ALA A 57 -1.59 -14.63 -5.67
CA ALA A 57 -0.52 -14.36 -4.71
C ALA A 57 0.87 -14.31 -5.37
N LEU A 58 1.15 -15.19 -6.33
CA LEU A 58 2.40 -15.17 -7.10
C LEU A 58 2.51 -13.95 -8.01
N LEU A 59 1.40 -13.49 -8.60
CA LEU A 59 1.35 -12.24 -9.36
C LEU A 59 1.70 -11.04 -8.46
N GLU A 60 1.14 -10.97 -7.26
CA GLU A 60 1.48 -9.96 -6.24
C GLU A 60 2.98 -10.00 -5.92
N GLY A 61 3.52 -11.17 -5.62
CA GLY A 61 4.94 -11.36 -5.31
C GLY A 61 5.87 -10.95 -6.45
N THR A 62 5.55 -11.33 -7.67
CA THR A 62 6.29 -10.89 -8.88
C THR A 62 6.23 -9.39 -9.06
N GLY A 63 5.07 -8.78 -8.86
CA GLY A 63 4.89 -7.33 -8.87
C GLY A 63 5.82 -6.62 -7.89
N ILE A 64 5.99 -7.16 -6.68
CA ILE A 64 6.90 -6.62 -5.66
C ILE A 64 8.37 -6.73 -6.10
N VAL A 65 8.77 -7.82 -6.75
CA VAL A 65 10.13 -7.96 -7.31
C VAL A 65 10.34 -6.90 -8.40
N PHE A 66 9.38 -6.68 -9.30
CA PHE A 66 9.45 -5.59 -10.30
C PHE A 66 9.48 -4.20 -9.63
N ALA A 67 8.69 -3.97 -8.58
CA ALA A 67 8.74 -2.73 -7.80
C ALA A 67 10.14 -2.50 -7.22
N SER A 68 10.82 -3.54 -6.75
CA SER A 68 12.20 -3.44 -6.23
C SER A 68 13.20 -2.97 -7.28
N LEU A 69 13.07 -3.45 -8.52
CA LEU A 69 13.91 -3.02 -9.65
C LEU A 69 13.59 -1.58 -10.07
N ASN A 70 12.30 -1.22 -10.04
CA ASN A 70 11.84 0.15 -10.26
C ASN A 70 12.43 1.10 -9.21
N TYR A 71 12.37 0.72 -7.93
CA TYR A 71 12.96 1.46 -6.82
C TYR A 71 14.48 1.60 -6.95
N ARG A 72 15.20 0.53 -7.29
CA ARG A 72 16.64 0.58 -7.56
C ARG A 72 17.00 1.62 -8.60
N ALA A 73 16.23 1.71 -9.68
CA ALA A 73 16.45 2.71 -10.73
C ALA A 73 16.13 4.13 -10.25
N LEU A 74 15.14 4.28 -9.34
CA LEU A 74 14.83 5.55 -8.69
C LEU A 74 15.98 6.00 -7.78
N VAL A 75 16.52 5.10 -6.94
CA VAL A 75 17.70 5.38 -6.10
C VAL A 75 18.87 5.82 -6.95
N LYS A 76 19.15 5.15 -8.08
CA LYS A 76 20.20 5.56 -9.01
C LYS A 76 19.96 6.96 -9.58
N ASN A 77 18.71 7.30 -9.93
CA ASN A 77 18.38 8.63 -10.48
C ASN A 77 18.58 9.76 -9.45
N ILE A 78 18.31 9.48 -8.18
CA ILE A 78 18.40 10.45 -7.08
C ILE A 78 19.84 10.58 -6.56
N SER A 79 20.56 9.46 -6.43
CA SER A 79 21.87 9.43 -5.80
C SER A 79 23.05 9.49 -6.77
N GLY A 80 22.82 9.15 -8.06
CA GLY A 80 23.88 8.88 -9.03
C GLY A 80 24.53 7.49 -8.83
N ILE A 81 24.27 6.82 -7.71
CA ILE A 81 24.96 5.58 -7.30
C ILE A 81 24.17 4.35 -7.74
N ARG A 82 24.84 3.36 -8.31
CA ARG A 82 24.23 2.12 -8.76
C ARG A 82 24.33 1.05 -7.67
N VAL A 83 23.25 0.83 -6.94
CA VAL A 83 23.14 -0.30 -5.98
C VAL A 83 23.20 -1.64 -6.73
N LYS A 84 23.89 -2.64 -6.19
CA LYS A 84 23.92 -4.00 -6.75
C LYS A 84 22.49 -4.59 -6.77
N SER A 85 22.11 -5.21 -7.89
CA SER A 85 20.74 -5.71 -8.09
C SER A 85 20.29 -6.71 -7.01
N PRO A 86 21.11 -7.72 -6.61
CA PRO A 86 20.70 -8.63 -5.55
C PRO A 86 20.46 -7.93 -4.22
N LEU A 87 21.34 -6.99 -3.84
CA LEU A 87 21.18 -6.20 -2.61
C LEU A 87 19.89 -5.36 -2.65
N ALA A 88 19.62 -4.68 -3.77
CA ALA A 88 18.43 -3.86 -3.91
C ALA A 88 17.15 -4.70 -3.79
N VAL A 89 17.09 -5.84 -4.48
CA VAL A 89 15.92 -6.72 -4.50
C VAL A 89 15.69 -7.35 -3.12
N THR A 90 16.73 -7.92 -2.49
CA THR A 90 16.57 -8.54 -1.16
C THR A 90 16.23 -7.53 -0.08
N THR A 91 16.88 -6.37 -0.06
CA THR A 91 16.58 -5.33 0.93
C THR A 91 15.18 -4.76 0.76
N TYR A 92 14.74 -4.56 -0.48
CA TYR A 92 13.39 -4.07 -0.76
C TYR A 92 12.32 -5.05 -0.31
N THR A 93 12.43 -6.33 -0.70
CA THR A 93 11.44 -7.36 -0.38
C THR A 93 11.36 -7.64 1.12
N VAL A 94 12.50 -7.71 1.82
CA VAL A 94 12.52 -7.81 3.29
C VAL A 94 11.88 -6.59 3.93
N SER A 95 12.24 -5.39 3.49
CA SER A 95 11.66 -4.16 4.07
C SER A 95 10.16 -4.08 3.85
N ASN A 96 9.65 -4.65 2.75
CA ASN A 96 8.22 -4.69 2.47
C ASN A 96 7.44 -5.53 3.50
N LEU A 97 8.05 -6.59 4.06
CA LEU A 97 7.46 -7.35 5.17
C LEU A 97 7.30 -6.51 6.44
N TYR A 98 8.12 -5.49 6.63
CA TYR A 98 8.05 -4.62 7.81
C TYR A 98 6.83 -3.69 7.83
N LYS A 99 6.06 -3.60 6.72
CA LYS A 99 4.78 -2.87 6.71
C LYS A 99 3.72 -3.46 7.64
N TYR A 100 3.88 -4.73 8.02
CA TYR A 100 2.99 -5.41 8.97
C TYR A 100 3.34 -5.12 10.42
N ILE A 101 4.51 -4.53 10.71
CA ILE A 101 4.91 -4.12 12.06
C ILE A 101 4.21 -2.80 12.39
N PRO A 102 3.53 -2.71 13.54
CA PRO A 102 2.88 -1.48 13.97
C PRO A 102 3.85 -0.30 14.01
N GLY A 103 3.40 0.89 13.53
CA GLY A 103 4.20 2.12 13.53
C GLY A 103 4.59 2.67 12.16
N GLY A 104 4.35 1.93 11.05
CA GLY A 104 4.42 2.43 9.67
C GLY A 104 5.80 2.91 9.16
N VAL A 105 6.79 3.02 10.04
CA VAL A 105 8.13 3.58 9.71
C VAL A 105 9.17 2.49 9.43
N MET A 106 8.90 1.27 9.90
CA MET A 106 9.89 0.19 9.88
C MET A 106 10.30 -0.23 8.47
N TYR A 107 9.39 -0.14 7.48
CA TYR A 107 9.74 -0.45 6.10
C TYR A 107 10.74 0.57 5.52
N VAL A 108 10.67 1.85 5.91
CA VAL A 108 11.63 2.89 5.49
C VAL A 108 13.01 2.63 6.12
N LEU A 109 13.02 2.27 7.41
CA LEU A 109 14.26 1.92 8.12
C LEU A 109 14.90 0.66 7.53
N GLY A 110 14.11 -0.35 7.17
CA GLY A 110 14.62 -1.56 6.52
C GLY A 110 15.31 -1.26 5.18
N ARG A 111 14.81 -0.32 4.40
CA ARG A 111 15.42 0.10 3.12
C ARG A 111 16.75 0.81 3.32
N ASN A 112 17.00 1.42 4.48
CA ASN A 112 18.28 2.07 4.78
C ASN A 112 19.47 1.11 4.83
N LYS A 113 19.24 -0.21 4.90
CA LYS A 113 20.29 -1.21 4.71
C LYS A 113 21.03 -1.03 3.38
N MET A 114 20.36 -0.55 2.33
CA MET A 114 21.02 -0.24 1.05
C MET A 114 22.10 0.83 1.20
N ALA A 115 21.87 1.82 2.08
CA ALA A 115 22.87 2.86 2.35
C ALA A 115 24.05 2.32 3.17
N ILE A 116 23.81 1.37 4.09
CA ILE A 116 24.87 0.74 4.90
C ILE A 116 25.76 -0.13 4.01
N ASP A 117 25.16 -0.91 3.09
CA ASP A 117 25.87 -1.93 2.30
C ASP A 117 26.33 -1.38 0.92
N THR A 118 26.25 -0.07 0.69
CA THR A 118 26.66 0.57 -0.57
C THR A 118 27.48 1.82 -0.28
N ASP A 119 28.74 1.80 -0.71
CA ASP A 119 29.65 2.92 -0.51
C ASP A 119 29.10 4.24 -1.09
N ASN A 120 29.30 5.32 -0.35
CA ASN A 120 28.90 6.68 -0.71
C ASN A 120 27.37 6.91 -0.89
N LEU A 121 26.52 5.93 -0.55
CA LEU A 121 25.07 6.10 -0.58
C LEU A 121 24.55 6.62 0.77
N SER A 122 24.06 7.85 0.81
CA SER A 122 23.55 8.43 2.05
C SER A 122 22.15 7.90 2.41
N HIS A 123 21.91 7.76 3.73
CA HIS A 123 20.60 7.39 4.29
C HIS A 123 19.48 8.36 3.84
N GLY A 124 19.80 9.65 3.73
CA GLY A 124 18.85 10.67 3.28
C GLY A 124 18.37 10.44 1.85
N LYS A 125 19.28 10.04 0.93
CA LYS A 125 18.91 9.75 -0.47
C LYS A 125 18.05 8.49 -0.59
N VAL A 126 18.30 7.46 0.22
CA VAL A 126 17.45 6.24 0.27
C VAL A 126 16.06 6.55 0.84
N ALA A 127 16.00 7.32 1.94
CA ALA A 127 14.73 7.74 2.53
C ALA A 127 13.91 8.60 1.57
N PHE A 128 14.56 9.51 0.85
CA PHE A 128 13.91 10.35 -0.16
C PHE A 128 13.40 9.53 -1.35
N ALA A 129 14.19 8.58 -1.85
CA ALA A 129 13.73 7.65 -2.89
C ALA A 129 12.49 6.87 -2.44
N THR A 130 12.45 6.44 -1.17
CA THR A 130 11.29 5.74 -0.61
C THR A 130 10.06 6.65 -0.54
N PHE A 131 10.24 7.92 -0.17
CA PHE A 131 9.15 8.90 -0.17
C PHE A 131 8.62 9.17 -1.59
N ILE A 132 9.51 9.41 -2.56
CA ILE A 132 9.12 9.62 -3.96
C ILE A 132 8.39 8.39 -4.52
N GLU A 133 8.88 7.18 -4.24
CA GLU A 133 8.19 5.95 -4.68
C GLU A 133 6.78 5.88 -4.09
N GLY A 134 6.62 6.10 -2.77
CA GLY A 134 5.30 6.12 -2.14
C GLY A 134 4.37 7.15 -2.75
N ALA A 135 4.88 8.35 -3.07
CA ALA A 135 4.12 9.39 -3.77
C ALA A 135 3.71 8.96 -5.19
N LEU A 136 4.61 8.32 -5.95
CA LEU A 136 4.29 7.82 -7.30
C LEU A 136 3.20 6.74 -7.24
N PHE A 137 3.26 5.81 -6.28
CA PHE A 137 2.21 4.80 -6.09
C PHE A 137 0.88 5.43 -5.65
N ALA A 138 0.91 6.39 -4.72
CA ALA A 138 -0.30 7.07 -4.26
C ALA A 138 -0.97 7.89 -5.37
N ILE A 139 -0.18 8.59 -6.20
CA ILE A 139 -0.70 9.33 -7.37
C ILE A 139 -1.29 8.35 -8.40
N ALA A 140 -0.58 7.24 -8.70
CA ALA A 140 -1.07 6.23 -9.63
C ALA A 140 -2.39 5.61 -9.15
N ALA A 141 -2.48 5.26 -7.87
CA ALA A 141 -3.70 4.74 -7.26
C ALA A 141 -4.84 5.78 -7.27
N GLY A 142 -4.54 7.04 -6.97
CA GLY A 142 -5.50 8.15 -7.04
C GLY A 142 -6.03 8.37 -8.46
N VAL A 143 -5.18 8.28 -9.48
CA VAL A 143 -5.62 8.38 -10.90
C VAL A 143 -6.57 7.24 -11.25
N ILE A 144 -6.25 5.99 -10.88
CA ILE A 144 -7.14 4.84 -11.13
C ILE A 144 -8.44 4.99 -10.34
N ALA A 145 -8.36 5.40 -9.07
CA ALA A 145 -9.53 5.63 -8.23
C ALA A 145 -10.49 6.62 -8.89
N VAL A 146 -9.99 7.79 -9.29
CA VAL A 146 -10.82 8.82 -9.93
C VAL A 146 -11.33 8.34 -11.29
N ALA A 147 -10.47 7.80 -12.15
CA ALA A 147 -10.86 7.42 -13.51
C ALA A 147 -11.91 6.28 -13.54
N PHE A 148 -11.87 5.37 -12.56
CA PHE A 148 -12.67 4.14 -12.58
C PHE A 148 -13.89 4.16 -11.64
N SER A 149 -13.92 5.06 -10.65
CA SER A 149 -15.02 5.12 -9.70
C SER A 149 -15.70 6.48 -9.58
N PHE A 150 -15.35 7.45 -10.43
CA PHE A 150 -15.87 8.82 -10.32
C PHE A 150 -17.39 8.89 -10.41
N GLU A 151 -18.00 8.26 -11.42
CA GLU A 151 -19.46 8.28 -11.61
C GLU A 151 -20.17 7.62 -10.42
N HIS A 152 -19.72 6.45 -10.01
CA HIS A 152 -20.31 5.71 -8.89
C HIS A 152 -20.16 6.50 -7.57
N SER A 153 -19.01 7.06 -7.32
CA SER A 153 -18.78 7.88 -6.12
C SER A 153 -19.60 9.17 -6.14
N ALA A 154 -19.75 9.79 -7.30
CA ALA A 154 -20.53 11.01 -7.47
C ALA A 154 -22.03 10.76 -7.32
N SER A 155 -22.57 9.65 -7.87
CA SER A 155 -23.97 9.25 -7.69
C SER A 155 -24.26 8.89 -6.24
N TYR A 156 -23.39 8.10 -5.60
CA TYR A 156 -23.52 7.75 -4.19
C TYR A 156 -23.58 9.01 -3.28
N ILE A 157 -22.71 9.99 -3.51
CA ILE A 157 -22.71 11.26 -2.77
C ILE A 157 -23.98 12.07 -3.05
N ARG A 158 -24.54 12.01 -4.26
CA ARG A 158 -25.72 12.76 -4.67
C ARG A 158 -27.01 12.16 -4.13
N ASP A 159 -27.14 10.84 -4.23
CA ASP A 159 -28.42 10.14 -4.03
C ASP A 159 -28.60 9.66 -2.59
N GLU A 160 -27.49 9.37 -1.90
CA GLU A 160 -27.48 8.97 -0.48
C GLU A 160 -26.85 10.06 0.39
N VAL A 161 -27.32 11.31 0.33
CA VAL A 161 -26.82 12.44 1.19
C VAL A 161 -27.04 12.16 2.69
N GLY A 162 -26.60 11.03 3.14
CA GLY A 162 -26.22 10.64 4.46
C GLY A 162 -24.77 10.18 4.44
N ILE A 163 -23.81 11.04 3.98
CA ILE A 163 -22.41 10.74 4.26
C ILE A 163 -22.37 10.46 5.76
N PRO A 164 -22.04 9.22 6.20
CA PRO A 164 -22.03 8.94 7.62
C PRO A 164 -21.18 10.02 8.29
N ILE A 165 -21.75 10.76 9.21
CA ILE A 165 -21.04 11.84 9.94
C ILE A 165 -19.68 11.34 10.40
N GLY A 166 -19.60 10.04 10.75
CA GLY A 166 -18.34 9.36 11.07
C GLY A 166 -17.28 9.38 9.97
N PHE A 167 -17.67 9.29 8.69
CA PHE A 167 -16.68 9.34 7.58
C PHE A 167 -16.16 10.76 7.37
N ILE A 168 -17.03 11.76 7.43
CA ILE A 168 -16.62 13.17 7.39
C ILE A 168 -15.67 13.44 8.57
N ILE A 169 -15.99 12.95 9.76
CA ILE A 169 -15.15 13.09 10.95
C ILE A 169 -13.79 12.40 10.72
N ILE A 170 -13.75 11.18 10.18
CA ILE A 170 -12.50 10.45 9.92
C ILE A 170 -11.67 11.18 8.88
N VAL A 171 -12.25 11.55 7.73
CA VAL A 171 -11.53 12.22 6.65
C VAL A 171 -11.07 13.63 7.06
N THR A 172 -11.93 14.40 7.71
CA THR A 172 -11.57 15.74 8.20
C THR A 172 -10.55 15.67 9.33
N THR A 173 -10.67 14.73 10.26
CA THR A 173 -9.68 14.53 11.33
C THR A 173 -8.33 14.08 10.76
N ALA A 174 -8.33 13.17 9.81
CA ALA A 174 -7.10 12.74 9.13
C ALA A 174 -6.47 13.89 8.34
N ALA A 175 -7.26 14.67 7.60
CA ALA A 175 -6.80 15.83 6.84
C ALA A 175 -6.28 16.94 7.77
N LEU A 176 -6.99 17.25 8.85
CA LEU A 176 -6.57 18.24 9.85
C LEU A 176 -5.30 17.79 10.59
N THR A 177 -5.20 16.51 10.93
CA THR A 177 -4.01 15.94 11.58
C THR A 177 -2.81 15.98 10.63
N ALA A 178 -2.98 15.58 9.37
CA ALA A 178 -1.95 15.68 8.34
C ALA A 178 -1.54 17.14 8.09
N GLY A 179 -2.51 18.04 7.95
CA GLY A 179 -2.28 19.49 7.79
C GLY A 179 -1.55 20.09 8.99
N PHE A 180 -1.95 19.76 10.20
CA PHE A 180 -1.28 20.17 11.42
C PHE A 180 0.16 19.64 11.51
N LEU A 181 0.40 18.39 11.17
CA LEU A 181 1.74 17.81 11.15
C LEU A 181 2.62 18.49 10.10
N VAL A 182 2.11 18.72 8.88
CA VAL A 182 2.81 19.48 7.83
C VAL A 182 3.12 20.88 8.31
N TYR A 183 2.16 21.59 8.88
CA TYR A 183 2.35 22.94 9.42
C TYR A 183 3.36 22.97 10.57
N ARG A 184 3.25 22.05 11.54
CA ARG A 184 4.13 21.96 12.72
C ARG A 184 5.57 21.66 12.36
N PHE A 185 5.76 20.83 11.33
CA PHE A 185 7.09 20.41 10.85
C PHE A 185 7.53 21.12 9.58
N ARG A 186 6.79 22.11 9.09
CA ARG A 186 7.07 22.81 7.82
C ARG A 186 8.51 23.26 7.66
N ASN A 187 9.14 23.80 8.71
CA ASN A 187 10.53 24.27 8.67
C ASN A 187 11.51 23.10 8.58
N ARG A 188 11.26 21.97 9.27
CA ARG A 188 12.07 20.76 9.18
C ARG A 188 11.89 20.08 7.82
N ILE A 189 10.64 20.02 7.33
CA ILE A 189 10.29 19.51 6.01
C ILE A 189 10.94 20.40 4.93
N ALA A 190 10.82 21.71 5.03
CA ALA A 190 11.44 22.65 4.09
C ALA A 190 12.97 22.61 4.13
N ALA A 191 13.59 22.47 5.31
CA ALA A 191 15.04 22.27 5.44
C ALA A 191 15.48 20.93 4.86
N PHE A 192 14.74 19.85 5.12
CA PHE A 192 14.98 18.54 4.55
C PHE A 192 14.91 18.57 3.01
N PHE A 193 13.83 19.15 2.44
CA PHE A 193 13.68 19.30 0.99
C PHE A 193 14.72 20.26 0.39
N ARG A 194 15.14 21.30 1.11
CA ARG A 194 16.17 22.25 0.67
C ARG A 194 17.55 21.59 0.61
N ASN A 195 17.89 20.82 1.63
CA ASN A 195 19.14 20.05 1.66
C ASN A 195 19.13 18.97 0.58
N LEU A 196 18.02 18.26 0.41
CA LEU A 196 17.85 17.28 -0.67
C LEU A 196 17.90 17.92 -2.06
N ARG A 197 17.31 19.10 -2.24
CA ARG A 197 17.35 19.83 -3.52
C ARG A 197 18.78 20.22 -3.91
N ASN A 198 19.61 20.58 -2.94
CA ASN A 198 21.02 20.87 -3.19
C ASN A 198 21.80 19.60 -3.57
N ASP A 199 21.44 18.43 -3.01
CA ASP A 199 22.02 17.13 -3.31
C ASP A 199 21.44 16.43 -4.56
N THR A 200 20.27 16.87 -5.06
CA THR A 200 19.51 16.20 -6.11
C THR A 200 19.40 17.02 -7.41
N ARG A 201 20.39 17.86 -7.68
CA ARG A 201 20.40 18.78 -8.85
C ARG A 201 20.18 18.07 -10.20
N ASP A 202 20.39 16.76 -10.28
CA ASP A 202 20.37 15.97 -11.54
C ASP A 202 19.21 14.99 -11.68
N ILE A 203 18.07 15.23 -10.99
CA ILE A 203 16.89 14.37 -11.17
C ILE A 203 16.37 14.50 -12.61
N ARG A 204 16.51 13.42 -13.39
CA ARG A 204 16.02 13.36 -14.75
C ARG A 204 14.52 13.08 -14.74
N TRP A 205 13.73 14.08 -15.14
CA TRP A 205 12.27 13.98 -15.23
C TRP A 205 11.79 12.81 -16.11
N THR A 206 12.50 12.53 -17.22
CA THR A 206 12.22 11.39 -18.08
C THR A 206 12.29 10.05 -17.35
N VAL A 207 13.17 9.94 -16.33
CA VAL A 207 13.26 8.74 -15.49
C VAL A 207 12.07 8.69 -14.54
N LEU A 208 11.66 9.81 -13.93
CA LEU A 208 10.49 9.85 -13.06
C LEU A 208 9.21 9.45 -13.80
N ILE A 209 9.02 9.93 -15.02
CA ILE A 209 7.88 9.54 -15.87
C ILE A 209 7.89 8.02 -16.13
N LYS A 210 9.04 7.44 -16.47
CA LYS A 210 9.17 5.98 -16.64
C LYS A 210 8.89 5.21 -15.34
N ARG A 211 9.32 5.75 -14.18
CA ARG A 211 9.04 5.13 -12.87
C ARG A 211 7.58 5.23 -12.50
N PHE A 212 6.94 6.35 -12.83
CA PHE A 212 5.49 6.53 -12.68
C PHE A 212 4.71 5.55 -13.56
N ALA A 213 5.05 5.42 -14.84
CA ALA A 213 4.40 4.47 -15.72
C ALA A 213 4.51 3.02 -15.20
N CYS A 214 5.69 2.64 -14.68
CA CYS A 214 5.87 1.34 -14.04
C CYS A 214 5.02 1.20 -12.76
N ALA A 215 4.96 2.23 -11.91
CA ALA A 215 4.11 2.24 -10.72
C ALA A 215 2.62 2.13 -11.09
N PHE A 216 2.19 2.83 -12.15
CA PHE A 216 0.81 2.77 -12.63
C PHE A 216 0.42 1.36 -13.08
N VAL A 217 1.26 0.68 -13.84
CA VAL A 217 1.03 -0.71 -14.26
C VAL A 217 0.94 -1.63 -13.03
N LEU A 218 1.84 -1.49 -12.06
CA LEU A 218 1.83 -2.32 -10.85
C LEU A 218 0.57 -2.10 -10.02
N ILE A 219 0.16 -0.84 -9.82
CA ILE A 219 -1.05 -0.48 -9.09
C ILE A 219 -2.29 -1.00 -9.82
N PHE A 220 -2.32 -0.91 -11.15
CA PHE A 220 -3.41 -1.49 -11.96
C PHE A 220 -3.50 -3.01 -11.77
N LEU A 221 -2.37 -3.73 -11.82
CA LEU A 221 -2.33 -5.17 -11.58
C LEU A 221 -2.81 -5.53 -10.16
N TRP A 222 -2.48 -4.74 -9.15
CA TRP A 222 -2.97 -4.95 -7.79
C TRP A 222 -4.47 -4.66 -7.65
N ALA A 223 -5.01 -3.67 -8.36
CA ALA A 223 -6.45 -3.45 -8.43
C ALA A 223 -7.16 -4.64 -9.10
N PHE A 224 -6.59 -5.14 -10.20
CA PHE A 224 -7.11 -6.30 -10.91
C PHE A 224 -7.02 -7.59 -10.08
N SER A 225 -5.97 -7.78 -9.28
CA SER A 225 -5.84 -8.94 -8.40
C SER A 225 -6.93 -9.00 -7.32
N PHE A 226 -7.36 -7.83 -6.81
CA PHE A 226 -8.51 -7.75 -5.92
C PHE A 226 -9.82 -8.14 -6.63
N LEU A 227 -10.07 -7.58 -7.83
CA LEU A 227 -11.24 -7.95 -8.64
C LEU A 227 -11.26 -9.45 -8.94
N ALA A 228 -10.12 -10.03 -9.33
CA ALA A 228 -10.01 -11.47 -9.57
C ALA A 228 -10.35 -12.28 -8.31
N THR A 229 -9.85 -11.86 -7.14
CA THR A 229 -10.17 -12.52 -5.86
C THR A 229 -11.67 -12.47 -5.57
N LEU A 230 -12.31 -11.31 -5.78
CA LEU A 230 -13.75 -11.14 -5.58
C LEU A 230 -14.58 -12.07 -6.49
N MET A 231 -14.19 -12.17 -7.76
CA MET A 231 -14.86 -13.04 -8.74
C MET A 231 -14.65 -14.53 -8.42
N LEU A 232 -13.44 -14.92 -7.99
CA LEU A 232 -13.12 -16.29 -7.58
C LEU A 232 -13.93 -16.75 -6.35
N LEU A 233 -14.34 -15.82 -5.50
CA LEU A 233 -15.23 -16.09 -4.36
C LEU A 233 -16.71 -16.09 -4.72
N GLY A 234 -17.06 -16.07 -6.01
CA GLY A 234 -18.42 -16.24 -6.50
C GLY A 234 -19.21 -14.96 -6.73
N GLN A 235 -18.60 -13.77 -6.61
CA GLN A 235 -19.28 -12.54 -6.96
C GLN A 235 -19.39 -12.39 -8.48
N ASN A 236 -20.61 -12.37 -8.99
CA ASN A 236 -20.86 -12.02 -10.39
C ASN A 236 -20.67 -10.51 -10.59
N VAL A 237 -19.77 -10.14 -11.48
CA VAL A 237 -19.40 -8.75 -11.73
C VAL A 237 -19.49 -8.46 -13.23
N THR A 238 -20.29 -7.48 -13.63
CA THR A 238 -20.30 -6.98 -15.01
C THR A 238 -19.02 -6.20 -15.29
N PHE A 239 -18.65 -6.01 -16.55
CA PHE A 239 -17.45 -5.27 -16.94
C PHE A 239 -17.38 -3.87 -16.32
N GLY A 240 -18.49 -3.11 -16.40
CA GLY A 240 -18.57 -1.76 -15.81
C GLY A 240 -18.39 -1.77 -14.29
N MET A 241 -19.06 -2.71 -13.60
CA MET A 241 -18.93 -2.88 -12.15
C MET A 241 -17.50 -3.28 -11.78
N GLY A 242 -16.84 -4.13 -12.57
CA GLY A 242 -15.45 -4.53 -12.34
C GLY A 242 -14.49 -3.33 -12.36
N ILE A 243 -14.65 -2.43 -13.31
CA ILE A 243 -13.90 -1.17 -13.37
C ILE A 243 -14.14 -0.35 -12.10
N THR A 244 -15.39 -0.17 -11.69
CA THR A 244 -15.76 0.57 -10.47
C THR A 244 -15.15 -0.06 -9.21
N VAL A 245 -15.22 -1.39 -9.08
CA VAL A 245 -14.60 -2.13 -7.96
C VAL A 245 -13.10 -1.88 -7.90
N MET A 246 -12.39 -1.94 -9.04
CA MET A 246 -10.95 -1.63 -9.10
C MET A 246 -10.67 -0.18 -8.64
N GLY A 247 -11.47 0.78 -9.09
CA GLY A 247 -11.35 2.19 -8.70
C GLY A 247 -11.56 2.39 -7.20
N LEU A 248 -12.63 1.85 -6.64
CA LEU A 248 -12.94 1.95 -5.21
C LEU A 248 -11.93 1.20 -4.33
N TYR A 249 -11.42 0.06 -4.80
CA TYR A 249 -10.33 -0.62 -4.10
C TYR A 249 -9.06 0.24 -4.05
N MET A 250 -8.73 0.96 -5.13
CA MET A 250 -7.61 1.92 -5.11
C MET A 250 -7.90 3.14 -4.23
N LEU A 251 -9.14 3.64 -4.21
CA LEU A 251 -9.55 4.69 -3.27
C LEU A 251 -9.34 4.24 -1.82
N SER A 252 -9.78 3.02 -1.49
CA SER A 252 -9.61 2.42 -0.16
C SER A 252 -8.13 2.24 0.20
N TRP A 253 -7.31 1.88 -0.80
CA TRP A 253 -5.86 1.73 -0.64
C TRP A 253 -5.20 3.08 -0.32
N VAL A 254 -5.55 4.14 -1.06
CA VAL A 254 -5.06 5.51 -0.81
C VAL A 254 -5.47 5.99 0.58
N ALA A 255 -6.74 5.79 0.96
CA ALA A 255 -7.23 6.15 2.29
C ALA A 255 -6.44 5.44 3.40
N GLY A 256 -6.21 4.12 3.26
CA GLY A 256 -5.41 3.34 4.20
C GLY A 256 -3.93 3.74 4.21
N PHE A 257 -3.36 4.10 3.06
CA PHE A 257 -1.97 4.55 2.94
C PHE A 257 -1.75 5.91 3.62
N LEU A 258 -2.72 6.82 3.51
CA LEU A 258 -2.64 8.15 4.11
C LEU A 258 -2.98 8.16 5.60
N THR A 259 -3.55 7.08 6.15
CA THR A 259 -3.93 7.00 7.57
C THR A 259 -2.72 6.64 8.43
N PRO A 260 -2.20 7.56 9.24
CA PRO A 260 -1.05 7.29 10.09
C PRO A 260 -1.41 6.29 11.18
N GLY A 261 -0.52 5.32 11.42
CA GLY A 261 -0.63 4.36 12.53
C GLY A 261 -1.46 3.12 12.25
N ALA A 262 -2.23 3.05 11.17
CA ALA A 262 -2.92 1.84 10.74
C ALA A 262 -1.92 0.93 9.97
N PRO A 263 -1.48 -0.22 10.53
CA PRO A 263 -0.55 -1.11 9.84
C PRO A 263 -1.15 -1.57 8.52
N SER A 264 -0.48 -1.29 7.41
CA SER A 264 -0.97 -1.64 6.05
C SER A 264 -2.40 -1.15 5.74
N GLY A 265 -2.89 -0.09 6.43
CA GLY A 265 -4.25 0.44 6.27
C GLY A 265 -5.36 -0.46 6.78
N LEU A 266 -5.06 -1.35 7.75
CA LEU A 266 -6.04 -2.26 8.39
C LEU A 266 -7.24 -1.49 8.94
N GLY A 267 -8.43 -1.95 8.61
CA GLY A 267 -9.71 -1.37 9.01
C GLY A 267 -10.19 -0.25 8.11
N VAL A 268 -9.31 0.66 7.69
CA VAL A 268 -9.68 1.82 6.86
C VAL A 268 -10.10 1.38 5.46
N ARG A 269 -9.37 0.46 4.85
CA ARG A 269 -9.69 -0.06 3.50
C ARG A 269 -11.03 -0.77 3.48
N GLU A 270 -11.26 -1.58 4.49
CA GLU A 270 -12.48 -2.37 4.66
C GLU A 270 -13.69 -1.44 4.82
N VAL A 271 -13.58 -0.43 5.67
CA VAL A 271 -14.67 0.55 5.89
C VAL A 271 -14.98 1.30 4.59
N VAL A 272 -13.96 1.78 3.86
CA VAL A 272 -14.18 2.50 2.60
C VAL A 272 -14.86 1.61 1.56
N MET A 273 -14.42 0.37 1.39
CA MET A 273 -15.04 -0.56 0.43
C MET A 273 -16.50 -0.87 0.80
N LEU A 274 -16.77 -1.17 2.06
CA LEU A 274 -18.14 -1.44 2.54
C LEU A 274 -19.06 -0.23 2.37
N MET A 275 -18.56 0.99 2.66
CA MET A 275 -19.32 2.21 2.46
C MET A 275 -19.86 2.35 1.04
N PHE A 276 -19.04 2.10 0.04
CA PHE A 276 -19.42 2.34 -1.36
C PHE A 276 -20.04 1.13 -2.04
N MET A 277 -19.83 -0.08 -1.54
CA MET A 277 -20.16 -1.32 -2.25
C MET A 277 -21.12 -2.25 -1.52
N ALA A 278 -21.43 -2.05 -0.22
CA ALA A 278 -22.29 -2.96 0.55
C ALA A 278 -23.70 -3.08 -0.04
N ASN A 279 -24.25 -2.01 -0.62
CA ASN A 279 -25.57 -2.02 -1.25
C ASN A 279 -25.56 -2.54 -2.70
N THR A 280 -24.38 -2.73 -3.30
CA THR A 280 -24.24 -3.09 -4.73
C THR A 280 -23.76 -4.53 -4.90
N LEU A 281 -22.92 -5.02 -3.99
CA LEU A 281 -22.35 -6.36 -3.98
C LEU A 281 -22.89 -7.16 -2.80
N ASN A 282 -22.81 -8.50 -2.89
CA ASN A 282 -23.04 -9.33 -1.71
C ASN A 282 -22.01 -9.00 -0.63
N GLU A 283 -22.48 -8.51 0.50
CA GLU A 283 -21.64 -7.99 1.57
C GLU A 283 -20.74 -9.07 2.19
N GLY A 284 -21.25 -10.29 2.36
CA GLY A 284 -20.49 -11.42 2.89
C GLY A 284 -19.33 -11.81 1.97
N ILE A 285 -19.58 -11.86 0.65
CA ILE A 285 -18.57 -12.14 -0.36
C ILE A 285 -17.54 -10.99 -0.39
N LEU A 286 -17.97 -9.73 -0.32
CA LEU A 286 -17.09 -8.56 -0.32
C LEU A 286 -16.13 -8.59 0.87
N ILE A 287 -16.63 -8.81 2.08
CA ILE A 287 -15.80 -8.92 3.31
C ILE A 287 -14.81 -10.07 3.19
N SER A 288 -15.28 -11.23 2.71
CA SER A 288 -14.44 -12.42 2.50
C SER A 288 -13.35 -12.18 1.47
N ALA A 289 -13.68 -11.50 0.37
CA ALA A 289 -12.71 -11.13 -0.67
C ALA A 289 -11.63 -10.19 -0.14
N MET A 290 -12.01 -9.20 0.68
CA MET A 290 -11.05 -8.27 1.28
C MET A 290 -10.11 -8.98 2.24
N PHE A 291 -10.63 -9.88 3.08
CA PHE A 291 -9.82 -10.70 3.99
C PHE A 291 -8.91 -11.66 3.21
N MET A 292 -9.46 -12.41 2.24
CA MET A 292 -8.72 -13.35 1.41
C MET A 292 -7.62 -12.65 0.63
N HIS A 293 -7.94 -11.54 -0.05
CA HIS A 293 -6.95 -10.78 -0.81
C HIS A 293 -5.80 -10.28 0.08
N ARG A 294 -6.09 -9.93 1.33
CA ARG A 294 -5.05 -9.57 2.31
C ARG A 294 -4.15 -10.76 2.65
N MET A 295 -4.70 -11.96 2.80
CA MET A 295 -3.89 -13.18 2.98
C MET A 295 -3.03 -13.45 1.75
N LEU A 296 -3.58 -13.27 0.54
CA LEU A 296 -2.85 -13.43 -0.71
C LEU A 296 -1.70 -12.42 -0.84
N THR A 297 -1.91 -11.16 -0.42
CA THR A 297 -0.82 -10.15 -0.40
C THR A 297 0.29 -10.52 0.58
N VAL A 298 -0.02 -11.10 1.76
CA VAL A 298 0.99 -11.60 2.69
C VAL A 298 1.78 -12.76 2.07
N VAL A 299 1.10 -13.72 1.46
CA VAL A 299 1.75 -14.84 0.74
C VAL A 299 2.61 -14.31 -0.41
N GLY A 300 2.11 -13.31 -1.14
CA GLY A 300 2.84 -12.58 -2.19
C GLY A 300 4.11 -11.93 -1.67
N ASP A 301 4.06 -11.23 -0.54
CA ASP A 301 5.22 -10.61 0.08
C ASP A 301 6.30 -11.65 0.48
N VAL A 302 5.87 -12.75 1.07
CA VAL A 302 6.78 -13.86 1.44
C VAL A 302 7.38 -14.52 0.20
N SER A 303 6.56 -14.76 -0.83
CA SER A 303 7.04 -15.33 -2.10
C SER A 303 8.03 -14.40 -2.81
N ALA A 304 7.80 -13.08 -2.79
CA ALA A 304 8.73 -12.08 -3.31
C ALA A 304 10.09 -12.14 -2.61
N TYR A 305 10.09 -12.30 -1.29
CA TYR A 305 11.33 -12.47 -0.55
C TYR A 305 12.05 -13.79 -0.90
N GLY A 306 11.32 -14.88 -1.03
CA GLY A 306 11.86 -16.17 -1.49
C GLY A 306 12.50 -16.06 -2.89
N MET A 307 11.81 -15.42 -3.84
CA MET A 307 12.35 -15.14 -5.18
C MET A 307 13.60 -14.26 -5.13
N ALA A 308 13.64 -13.27 -4.25
CA ALA A 308 14.79 -12.39 -4.07
C ALA A 308 16.03 -13.16 -3.56
N LEU A 309 15.85 -14.07 -2.61
CA LEU A 309 16.92 -14.93 -2.09
C LEU A 309 17.46 -15.86 -3.17
N ALA A 310 16.57 -16.53 -3.92
CA ALA A 310 16.95 -17.40 -5.04
C ALA A 310 17.76 -16.63 -6.10
N TYR A 311 17.27 -15.43 -6.47
CA TYR A 311 17.99 -14.54 -7.40
C TYR A 311 19.39 -14.17 -6.88
N ALA A 312 19.52 -13.84 -5.59
CA ALA A 312 20.81 -13.49 -4.99
C ALA A 312 21.79 -14.68 -5.01
N GLN A 313 21.30 -15.89 -4.74
CA GLN A 313 22.13 -17.10 -4.76
C GLN A 313 22.61 -17.44 -6.19
N VAL A 314 21.73 -17.38 -7.18
CA VAL A 314 22.10 -17.60 -8.59
C VAL A 314 23.17 -16.61 -9.03
N ARG A 315 23.01 -15.32 -8.72
CA ARG A 315 24.00 -14.31 -9.05
C ARG A 315 25.35 -14.50 -8.35
N LYS A 316 25.35 -15.01 -7.11
CA LYS A 316 26.57 -15.33 -6.39
C LYS A 316 27.33 -16.51 -7.05
N ARG A 317 26.59 -17.55 -7.49
CA ARG A 317 27.18 -18.71 -8.19
C ARG A 317 27.85 -18.29 -9.49
N ILE A 318 27.13 -17.54 -10.35
CA ILE A 318 27.66 -17.06 -11.65
C ILE A 318 28.96 -16.26 -11.43
N ARG A 319 29.01 -15.37 -10.43
CA ARG A 319 30.21 -14.57 -10.15
C ARG A 319 31.41 -15.39 -9.67
N ASN A 320 31.16 -16.54 -9.06
CA ASN A 320 32.25 -17.41 -8.57
C ASN A 320 32.78 -18.35 -9.67
N THR A 321 32.10 -18.41 -10.82
CA THR A 321 32.49 -19.21 -12.01
C THR A 321 33.14 -18.37 -13.11
N GLU A 322 33.04 -17.05 -13.03
CA GLU A 322 33.80 -16.05 -13.84
C GLU A 322 35.09 -15.63 -13.13
#